data_32e32f153958ec2be5bcda640afc6e1e
#
_entry.id   32e32f153958ec2be5bcda640afc6e1e
#
_cell.length_a   1.000
_cell.length_b   1.000
_cell.length_c   1.000
_cell.angle_alpha   90.00
_cell.angle_beta   90.00
_cell.angle_gamma   90.00
#
_symmetry.space_group_name_H-M   'P 1'
#
loop_
_entity.id
_entity.type
_entity.pdbx_description
1 polymer ?
#
loop_
_entity_poly.entity_id
_entity_poly.type
_entity_poly.pdbx_seq_one_letter_code
_entity_poly.pdbx_strand_id
1 'polypeptide(L)'
;RAFTLIEMLVALAIVGILGAVALASYDASVARSRRAAAVTCLGEQAVALEHSFGTSLSYPVGSPPTPSCNTELATHYRFGGSVSLQAYQLTATPLGRQASADSPCGCVLTLDQTGRKGTAAGDAACAADARVAACW
;
A
#
# COMPACT_ATOMS: atom_id res chain seq x y z
N ARG A 1 -46.62 19.91 15.34
CA ARG A 1 -45.99 20.71 14.27
C ARG A 1 -45.80 19.78 13.08
N ALA A 2 -46.42 20.13 11.93
CA ALA A 2 -46.21 19.39 10.68
C ALA A 2 -44.97 19.92 9.95
N PHE A 3 -44.10 19.05 9.46
CA PHE A 3 -42.97 19.44 8.62
C PHE A 3 -43.45 19.92 7.24
N THR A 4 -42.79 20.91 6.71
CA THR A 4 -43.10 21.40 5.36
C THR A 4 -42.36 20.53 4.33
N LEU A 5 -42.94 20.41 3.12
CA LEU A 5 -42.37 19.63 2.03
C LEU A 5 -40.99 20.19 1.63
N ILE A 6 -40.81 21.52 1.68
CA ILE A 6 -39.54 22.17 1.35
C ILE A 6 -38.46 21.88 2.40
N GLU A 7 -38.81 21.75 3.68
CA GLU A 7 -37.89 21.44 4.76
C GLU A 7 -37.29 20.03 4.58
N MET A 8 -38.13 19.06 4.19
CA MET A 8 -37.67 17.72 3.87
C MET A 8 -36.78 17.66 2.62
N LEU A 9 -37.11 18.48 1.60
CA LEU A 9 -36.30 18.54 0.37
C LEU A 9 -34.92 19.14 0.64
N VAL A 10 -34.85 20.22 1.43
CA VAL A 10 -33.55 20.82 1.81
C VAL A 10 -32.73 19.84 2.69
N ALA A 11 -33.35 19.16 3.64
CA ALA A 11 -32.67 18.19 4.48
C ALA A 11 -32.06 17.04 3.64
N LEU A 12 -32.82 16.49 2.69
CA LEU A 12 -32.34 15.44 1.78
C LEU A 12 -31.18 15.95 0.88
N ALA A 13 -31.25 17.20 0.40
CA ALA A 13 -30.18 17.78 -0.40
C ALA A 13 -28.87 17.90 0.41
N ILE A 14 -28.94 18.36 1.66
CA ILE A 14 -27.78 18.47 2.55
C ILE A 14 -27.18 17.10 2.84
N VAL A 15 -28.00 16.09 3.18
CA VAL A 15 -27.55 14.73 3.43
C VAL A 15 -26.89 14.13 2.18
N GLY A 16 -27.41 14.38 0.99
CA GLY A 16 -26.84 13.93 -0.27
C GLY A 16 -25.43 14.50 -0.51
N ILE A 17 -25.24 15.80 -0.28
CA ILE A 17 -23.94 16.47 -0.43
C ILE A 17 -22.92 15.93 0.60
N LEU A 18 -23.31 15.81 1.86
CA LEU A 18 -22.44 15.29 2.92
C LEU A 18 -22.05 13.84 2.65
N GLY A 19 -22.98 13.01 2.18
CA GLY A 19 -22.73 11.62 1.80
C GLY A 19 -21.69 11.49 0.68
N ALA A 20 -21.77 12.32 -0.35
CA ALA A 20 -20.83 12.31 -1.47
C ALA A 20 -19.38 12.61 -1.03
N VAL A 21 -19.20 13.61 -0.16
CA VAL A 21 -17.87 13.96 0.39
C VAL A 21 -17.34 12.87 1.33
N ALA A 22 -18.21 12.29 2.16
CA ALA A 22 -17.83 11.24 3.10
C ALA A 22 -17.32 9.98 2.39
N LEU A 23 -17.94 9.56 1.30
CA LEU A 23 -17.53 8.37 0.53
C LEU A 23 -16.13 8.52 -0.08
N ALA A 24 -15.83 9.67 -0.69
CA ALA A 24 -14.51 9.91 -1.28
C ALA A 24 -13.39 9.91 -0.23
N SER A 25 -13.64 10.53 0.92
CA SER A 25 -12.69 10.54 2.05
C SER A 25 -12.48 9.15 2.66
N TYR A 26 -13.53 8.35 2.74
CA TYR A 26 -13.48 6.98 3.23
C TYR A 26 -12.61 6.09 2.34
N ASP A 27 -12.81 6.12 1.02
CA ASP A 27 -12.01 5.34 0.06
C ASP A 27 -10.51 5.66 0.16
N ALA A 28 -10.16 6.93 0.25
CA ALA A 28 -8.77 7.35 0.41
C ALA A 28 -8.17 6.90 1.76
N SER A 29 -8.97 6.90 2.82
CA SER A 29 -8.54 6.42 4.14
C SER A 29 -8.29 4.91 4.15
N VAL A 30 -9.19 4.14 3.53
CA VAL A 30 -9.05 2.68 3.37
C VAL A 30 -7.83 2.34 2.52
N ALA A 31 -7.59 3.06 1.42
CA ALA A 31 -6.42 2.85 0.58
C ALA A 31 -5.11 3.08 1.34
N ARG A 32 -5.04 4.14 2.16
CA ARG A 32 -3.88 4.41 3.04
C ARG A 32 -3.66 3.33 4.09
N SER A 33 -4.73 2.82 4.69
CA SER A 33 -4.65 1.72 5.65
C SER A 33 -4.09 0.44 5.02
N ARG A 34 -4.55 0.09 3.81
CA ARG A 34 -4.04 -1.04 3.04
C ARG A 34 -2.57 -0.86 2.66
N ARG A 35 -2.15 0.36 2.31
CA ARG A 35 -0.73 0.65 2.08
C ARG A 35 0.11 0.41 3.33
N ALA A 36 -0.32 0.89 4.48
CA ALA A 36 0.38 0.65 5.74
C ALA A 36 0.51 -0.86 6.03
N ALA A 37 -0.53 -1.64 5.77
CA ALA A 37 -0.48 -3.10 5.88
C ALA A 37 0.51 -3.73 4.88
N ALA A 38 0.58 -3.22 3.64
CA ALA A 38 1.55 -3.69 2.65
C ALA A 38 3.00 -3.37 3.03
N VAL A 39 3.26 -2.20 3.62
CA VAL A 39 4.57 -1.82 4.18
C VAL A 39 4.97 -2.77 5.30
N THR A 40 4.05 -3.08 6.22
CA THR A 40 4.28 -4.06 7.29
C THR A 40 4.60 -5.45 6.72
N CYS A 41 3.87 -5.87 5.71
CA CYS A 41 4.09 -7.15 5.04
C CYS A 41 5.48 -7.25 4.36
N LEU A 42 5.95 -6.17 3.72
CA LEU A 42 7.33 -6.10 3.21
C LEU A 42 8.35 -6.21 4.36
N GLY A 43 8.07 -5.61 5.51
CA GLY A 43 8.91 -5.74 6.71
C GLY A 43 8.97 -7.17 7.23
N GLU A 44 7.85 -7.90 7.27
CA GLU A 44 7.82 -9.31 7.67
C GLU A 44 8.63 -10.19 6.72
N GLN A 45 8.54 -9.96 5.40
CA GLN A 45 9.37 -10.65 4.41
C GLN A 45 10.86 -10.37 4.62
N ALA A 46 11.23 -9.10 4.88
CA ALA A 46 12.60 -8.71 5.17
C ALA A 46 13.13 -9.40 6.42
N VAL A 47 12.37 -9.40 7.53
CA VAL A 47 12.76 -10.07 8.78
C VAL A 47 12.98 -11.58 8.57
N ALA A 48 12.13 -12.24 7.77
CA ALA A 48 12.31 -13.65 7.45
C ALA A 48 13.62 -13.92 6.66
N LEU A 49 13.97 -13.02 5.72
CA LEU A 49 15.22 -13.10 4.97
C LEU A 49 16.44 -12.84 5.87
N GLU A 50 16.40 -11.82 6.72
CA GLU A 50 17.47 -11.50 7.67
C GLU A 50 17.69 -12.63 8.68
N HIS A 51 16.61 -13.27 9.15
CA HIS A 51 16.72 -14.45 10.00
C HIS A 51 17.46 -15.60 9.30
N SER A 52 17.14 -15.84 8.02
CA SER A 52 17.84 -16.85 7.21
C SER A 52 19.32 -16.50 7.02
N PHE A 53 19.63 -15.24 6.77
CA PHE A 53 21.00 -14.75 6.64
C PHE A 53 21.79 -14.91 7.93
N GLY A 54 21.18 -14.63 9.08
CA GLY A 54 21.80 -14.77 10.39
C GLY A 54 22.22 -16.23 10.72
N THR A 55 21.54 -17.21 10.13
CA THR A 55 21.83 -18.64 10.36
C THR A 55 22.76 -19.26 9.33
N SER A 56 22.66 -18.84 8.07
CA SER A 56 23.37 -19.47 6.92
C SER A 56 24.38 -18.55 6.23
N LEU A 57 24.49 -17.28 6.64
CA LEU A 57 25.34 -16.24 6.04
C LEU A 57 25.04 -16.02 4.54
N SER A 58 23.84 -16.39 4.11
CA SER A 58 23.34 -16.18 2.76
C SER A 58 21.83 -16.14 2.73
N TYR A 59 21.26 -15.38 1.82
CA TYR A 59 19.82 -15.41 1.58
C TYR A 59 19.43 -16.62 0.73
N PRO A 60 18.22 -17.18 0.90
CA PRO A 60 17.70 -18.24 0.04
C PRO A 60 17.41 -17.68 -1.36
N VAL A 61 18.18 -18.10 -2.35
CA VAL A 61 18.04 -17.61 -3.73
C VAL A 61 16.68 -18.01 -4.32
N GLY A 62 16.01 -17.06 -4.95
CA GLY A 62 14.74 -17.30 -5.64
C GLY A 62 13.66 -16.29 -5.33
N SER A 63 12.47 -16.77 -5.04
CA SER A 63 11.32 -15.92 -4.71
C SER A 63 11.36 -15.48 -3.23
N PRO A 64 10.91 -14.25 -2.93
CA PRO A 64 10.74 -13.81 -1.55
C PRO A 64 9.81 -14.73 -0.73
N PRO A 65 9.96 -14.75 0.61
CA PRO A 65 9.02 -15.46 1.50
C PRO A 65 7.59 -14.96 1.31
N THR A 66 6.62 -15.83 1.51
CA THR A 66 5.20 -15.52 1.36
C THR A 66 4.46 -15.66 2.71
N PRO A 67 4.58 -14.69 3.62
CA PRO A 67 3.82 -14.68 4.86
C PRO A 67 2.30 -14.57 4.60
N SER A 68 1.46 -14.80 5.61
CA SER A 68 0.00 -14.77 5.49
C SER A 68 -0.55 -13.44 4.94
N CYS A 69 0.11 -12.34 5.26
CA CYS A 69 -0.25 -11.02 4.75
C CYS A 69 -0.25 -10.92 3.21
N ASN A 70 0.56 -11.73 2.51
CA ASN A 70 0.52 -11.78 1.05
C ASN A 70 -0.84 -12.24 0.53
N THR A 71 -1.43 -13.25 1.19
CA THR A 71 -2.75 -13.78 0.82
C THR A 71 -3.86 -12.81 1.20
N GLU A 72 -3.78 -12.21 2.39
CA GLU A 72 -4.78 -11.25 2.89
C GLU A 72 -4.86 -9.99 2.01
N LEU A 73 -3.73 -9.55 1.49
CA LEU A 73 -3.64 -8.36 0.64
C LEU A 73 -3.65 -8.66 -0.87
N ALA A 74 -3.80 -9.92 -1.29
CA ALA A 74 -3.67 -10.35 -2.69
C ALA A 74 -4.62 -9.65 -3.68
N THR A 75 -5.78 -9.18 -3.21
CA THR A 75 -6.74 -8.42 -4.03
C THR A 75 -6.33 -6.96 -4.24
N HIS A 76 -5.41 -6.44 -3.42
CA HIS A 76 -5.01 -5.04 -3.40
C HIS A 76 -3.55 -4.81 -3.76
N TYR A 77 -2.68 -5.77 -3.44
CA TYR A 77 -1.25 -5.71 -3.71
C TYR A 77 -0.74 -7.04 -4.25
N ARG A 78 0.19 -6.96 -5.19
CA ARG A 78 1.00 -8.09 -5.63
C ARG A 78 2.38 -7.94 -5.01
N PHE A 79 2.75 -8.91 -4.18
CA PHE A 79 4.08 -8.98 -3.61
C PHE A 79 5.00 -9.77 -4.52
N GLY A 80 6.28 -9.36 -4.57
CA GLY A 80 7.30 -9.99 -5.39
C GLY A 80 8.68 -9.43 -5.06
N GLY A 81 9.60 -9.68 -5.97
CA GLY A 81 10.97 -9.21 -5.82
C GLY A 81 11.97 -10.25 -6.29
N SER A 82 13.23 -10.02 -5.99
CA SER A 82 14.34 -10.92 -6.28
C SER A 82 15.20 -11.13 -5.03
N VAL A 83 15.68 -12.35 -4.83
CA VAL A 83 16.58 -12.72 -3.74
C VAL A 83 17.79 -13.41 -4.33
N SER A 84 18.99 -12.89 -4.04
CA SER A 84 20.28 -13.45 -4.37
C SER A 84 21.03 -13.84 -3.08
N LEU A 85 22.20 -14.44 -3.17
CA LEU A 85 22.95 -14.87 -1.98
C LEU A 85 23.29 -13.77 -0.98
N GLN A 86 23.48 -12.53 -1.48
CA GLN A 86 23.98 -11.40 -0.67
C GLN A 86 23.07 -10.17 -0.70
N ALA A 87 21.99 -10.22 -1.45
CA ALA A 87 21.09 -9.06 -1.61
C ALA A 87 19.67 -9.51 -1.92
N TYR A 88 18.69 -8.70 -1.53
CA TYR A 88 17.32 -8.84 -1.99
C TYR A 88 16.70 -7.47 -2.34
N GLN A 89 15.71 -7.51 -3.17
CA GLN A 89 14.80 -6.41 -3.40
C GLN A 89 13.37 -6.93 -3.35
N LEU A 90 12.63 -6.47 -2.36
CA LEU A 90 11.21 -6.77 -2.17
C LEU A 90 10.36 -5.69 -2.82
N THR A 91 9.22 -6.09 -3.37
CA THR A 91 8.28 -5.17 -4.02
C THR A 91 6.85 -5.44 -3.61
N ALA A 92 6.06 -4.36 -3.43
CA ALA A 92 4.62 -4.41 -3.30
C ALA A 92 3.98 -3.52 -4.38
N THR A 93 3.35 -4.15 -5.36
CA THR A 93 2.72 -3.49 -6.50
C THR A 93 1.24 -3.31 -6.22
N PRO A 94 0.71 -2.07 -6.14
CA PRO A 94 -0.71 -1.85 -5.94
C PRO A 94 -1.50 -2.28 -7.19
N LEU A 95 -2.69 -2.87 -6.98
CA LEU A 95 -3.55 -3.40 -8.04
C LEU A 95 -4.83 -2.58 -8.19
N GLY A 96 -5.27 -2.39 -9.41
CA GLY A 96 -6.58 -1.83 -9.75
C GLY A 96 -6.89 -0.54 -8.98
N ARG A 97 -8.02 -0.55 -8.25
CA ARG A 97 -8.48 0.62 -7.50
C ARG A 97 -7.52 1.08 -6.38
N GLN A 98 -6.69 0.18 -5.83
CA GLN A 98 -5.69 0.56 -4.83
C GLN A 98 -4.69 1.59 -5.39
N ALA A 99 -4.23 1.38 -6.63
CA ALA A 99 -3.30 2.31 -7.28
C ALA A 99 -3.91 3.70 -7.51
N SER A 100 -5.18 3.78 -7.88
CA SER A 100 -5.86 5.06 -8.19
C SER A 100 -6.39 5.78 -6.95
N ALA A 101 -6.90 5.04 -5.94
CA ALA A 101 -7.48 5.63 -4.74
C ALA A 101 -6.43 6.09 -3.73
N ASP A 102 -5.21 5.53 -3.78
CA ASP A 102 -4.09 5.89 -2.91
C ASP A 102 -3.22 7.01 -3.50
N SER A 103 -3.81 7.98 -4.15
CA SER A 103 -3.07 9.14 -4.67
C SER A 103 -2.58 10.03 -3.51
N PRO A 104 -1.30 10.44 -3.49
CA PRO A 104 -0.25 10.30 -4.51
C PRO A 104 0.64 9.04 -4.39
N CYS A 105 0.28 8.06 -3.59
CA CYS A 105 1.11 6.92 -3.21
C CYS A 105 0.76 5.60 -3.93
N GLY A 106 0.00 5.65 -5.02
CA GLY A 106 -0.33 4.47 -5.83
C GLY A 106 0.84 3.89 -6.63
N CYS A 107 2.04 3.91 -6.06
CA CYS A 107 3.29 3.46 -6.67
C CYS A 107 3.72 2.09 -6.16
N VAL A 108 4.60 1.42 -6.88
CA VAL A 108 5.25 0.20 -6.41
C VAL A 108 6.20 0.54 -5.26
N LEU A 109 5.95 -0.03 -4.08
CA LEU A 109 6.84 0.12 -2.93
C LEU A 109 7.99 -0.88 -3.05
N THR A 110 9.21 -0.45 -2.69
CA THR A 110 10.41 -1.30 -2.74
C THR A 110 11.19 -1.24 -1.43
N LEU A 111 11.73 -2.38 -1.00
CA LEU A 111 12.57 -2.52 0.18
C LEU A 111 13.76 -3.41 -0.15
N ASP A 112 14.97 -2.96 0.16
CA ASP A 112 16.20 -3.74 -0.07
C ASP A 112 16.86 -4.20 1.25
N GLN A 113 17.91 -5.01 1.14
CA GLN A 113 18.67 -5.59 2.27
C GLN A 113 19.37 -4.55 3.16
N THR A 114 19.51 -3.32 2.71
CA THR A 114 20.06 -2.24 3.53
C THR A 114 18.98 -1.49 4.33
N GLY A 115 17.72 -1.94 4.22
CA GLY A 115 16.56 -1.26 4.79
C GLY A 115 16.16 0.01 4.01
N ARG A 116 16.71 0.21 2.81
CA ARG A 116 16.39 1.35 1.96
C ARG A 116 14.99 1.19 1.38
N LYS A 117 14.17 2.14 1.71
CA LYS A 117 12.80 2.27 1.23
C LYS A 117 12.80 3.05 -0.08
N GLY A 118 12.02 2.59 -1.04
CA GLY A 118 11.92 3.23 -2.34
C GLY A 118 10.55 3.07 -2.97
N THR A 119 10.39 3.67 -4.13
CA THR A 119 9.27 3.43 -5.03
C THR A 119 9.86 3.09 -6.39
N ALA A 120 9.47 1.95 -6.96
CA ALA A 120 9.91 1.60 -8.31
C ALA A 120 9.08 2.37 -9.33
N ALA A 121 9.77 2.98 -10.28
CA ALA A 121 9.18 3.84 -11.28
C ALA A 121 8.62 3.05 -12.47
N GLY A 122 7.29 3.06 -12.64
CA GLY A 122 6.71 3.15 -13.97
C GLY A 122 6.35 4.60 -14.33
N ASP A 123 6.41 5.51 -13.34
CA ASP A 123 6.08 6.92 -13.49
C ASP A 123 7.16 7.75 -12.78
N ALA A 124 7.76 8.70 -13.48
CA ALA A 124 8.76 9.62 -12.94
C ALA A 124 8.26 10.39 -11.70
N ALA A 125 6.94 10.59 -11.60
CA ALA A 125 6.31 11.18 -10.45
C ALA A 125 6.44 10.34 -9.17
N CYS A 126 6.63 9.03 -9.27
CA CYS A 126 6.80 8.12 -8.13
C CYS A 126 8.22 8.07 -7.57
N ALA A 127 9.23 8.41 -8.38
CA ALA A 127 10.63 8.27 -8.03
C ALA A 127 11.22 9.43 -7.20
N ALA A 128 10.45 10.50 -6.96
CA ALA A 128 10.91 11.62 -6.17
C ALA A 128 11.08 11.26 -4.68
N ASP A 129 12.21 11.60 -4.07
CA ASP A 129 12.53 11.31 -2.66
C ASP A 129 11.46 11.78 -1.68
N ALA A 130 10.84 12.94 -1.94
CA ALA A 130 9.73 13.45 -1.15
C ALA A 130 8.50 12.52 -1.18
N ARG A 131 8.27 11.81 -2.28
CA ARG A 131 7.21 10.81 -2.39
C ARG A 131 7.52 9.55 -1.62
N VAL A 132 8.77 9.07 -1.70
CA VAL A 132 9.20 7.92 -0.90
C VAL A 132 8.91 8.17 0.56
N ALA A 133 9.33 9.32 1.11
CA ALA A 133 9.10 9.68 2.50
C ALA A 133 7.61 9.78 2.89
N ALA A 134 6.75 10.23 1.97
CA ALA A 134 5.32 10.38 2.22
C ALA A 134 4.55 9.06 2.13
N CYS A 135 5.06 8.06 1.39
CA CYS A 135 4.35 6.82 1.06
C CYS A 135 4.81 5.61 1.89
N TRP A 136 5.85 5.76 2.68
CA TRP A 136 6.42 4.79 3.59
C TRP A 136 6.14 5.21 5.05
#